data_01e35745e8f3703ca1335b4ae2df579f
#
_entry.id   01e35745e8f3703ca1335b4ae2df579f
#
_cell.length_a   1.000
_cell.length_b   1.000
_cell.length_c   1.000
_cell.angle_alpha   90.00
_cell.angle_beta   90.00
_cell.angle_gamma   90.00
#
_symmetry.space_group_name_H-M   'P 1'
#
loop_
_entity.id
_entity.type
_entity.pdbx_description
1 polymer ?
#
loop_
_entity_poly.entity_id
_entity_poly.type
_entity_poly.pdbx_seq_one_letter_code
_entity_poly.pdbx_strand_id
1 'polypeptide(L)'
;PRSHLVGTLLKEAVPELDGIAKRSQDQRSPFFLVCRGKEEPLKLTVQEIRDMNHRRLTMIHCHMDQPALERPAPEGDTEGNVIKREGAYFRFDDYRTANSRSLRMVEAARRISLTDYRVLISGEPGTGREVLAQAIHNNSRRSAEPFMKLNLTVLSEGQIMEELFPGDGREGILNRAEGGTLYLNGIHCMSISMQKEFLNMMDQMPDVRFIASTEEDLYTMCQEGRFLKSLFYMIGEVSLETFPIRQRPEDIPLLFEYFIRNIYNNSALRWTDMCSEELWNSLTAYSWPGNGKEIENLCKYVYCFHSEGKLTIRDLPAYIRLQMAKKTSLLSPLEKRVLQTVA
;
A
#
# COMPACT_ATOMS: atom_id res chain seq x y z
N PRO A 1 -28.86 4.32 10.59
CA PRO A 1 -29.43 5.60 10.21
C PRO A 1 -28.40 6.48 9.47
N ARG A 2 -27.70 5.92 8.42
CA ARG A 2 -26.73 6.69 7.61
C ARG A 2 -27.39 7.44 6.45
N SER A 3 -28.57 7.09 6.06
CA SER A 3 -29.28 7.64 4.89
C SER A 3 -29.86 9.04 5.08
N HIS A 4 -29.96 9.55 6.31
CA HIS A 4 -30.58 10.86 6.59
C HIS A 4 -29.59 12.04 6.69
N LEU A 5 -28.28 11.82 6.56
CA LEU A 5 -27.29 12.89 6.75
C LEU A 5 -26.81 13.52 5.45
N VAL A 6 -27.10 12.92 4.29
CA VAL A 6 -26.67 13.48 2.99
C VAL A 6 -27.64 14.60 2.57
N GLY A 7 -27.12 15.82 2.54
CA GLY A 7 -27.88 17.02 2.16
C GLY A 7 -28.53 17.79 3.31
N THR A 8 -28.44 17.30 4.56
CA THR A 8 -28.93 18.04 5.72
C THR A 8 -27.85 19.02 6.22
N LEU A 9 -28.25 20.24 6.62
CA LEU A 9 -27.31 21.18 7.22
C LEU A 9 -26.78 20.60 8.53
N LEU A 10 -25.48 20.72 8.78
CA LEU A 10 -24.80 20.15 9.94
C LEU A 10 -25.49 20.49 11.28
N LYS A 11 -25.97 21.73 11.41
CA LYS A 11 -26.71 22.23 12.58
C LYS A 11 -28.05 21.53 12.83
N GLU A 12 -28.64 20.92 11.79
CA GLU A 12 -29.91 20.19 11.89
C GLU A 12 -29.68 18.71 12.18
N ALA A 13 -28.55 18.18 11.66
CA ALA A 13 -28.18 16.78 11.84
C ALA A 13 -27.56 16.49 13.21
N VAL A 14 -26.72 17.39 13.70
CA VAL A 14 -26.01 17.27 15.00
C VAL A 14 -25.81 18.69 15.57
N PRO A 15 -26.77 19.24 16.30
CA PRO A 15 -26.75 20.61 16.81
C PRO A 15 -25.51 20.94 17.68
N GLU A 16 -24.98 19.95 18.38
CA GLU A 16 -23.80 20.10 19.24
C GLU A 16 -22.53 20.44 18.43
N LEU A 17 -22.44 20.04 17.15
CA LEU A 17 -21.30 20.31 16.28
C LEU A 17 -21.25 21.77 15.77
N ASP A 18 -22.39 22.48 15.71
CA ASP A 18 -22.40 23.88 15.28
C ASP A 18 -21.67 24.79 16.28
N GLY A 19 -21.72 24.47 17.58
CA GLY A 19 -20.97 25.17 18.62
C GLY A 19 -19.45 24.91 18.57
N ILE A 20 -19.05 23.73 18.09
CA ILE A 20 -17.65 23.35 17.94
C ILE A 20 -17.03 24.00 16.70
N ALA A 21 -17.74 24.01 15.58
CA ALA A 21 -17.30 24.64 14.34
C ALA A 21 -17.05 26.16 14.51
N LYS A 22 -17.82 26.82 15.37
CA LYS A 22 -17.65 28.26 15.69
C LYS A 22 -16.47 28.53 16.64
N ARG A 23 -16.06 27.57 17.47
CA ARG A 23 -14.94 27.71 18.42
C ARG A 23 -13.60 27.29 17.83
N SER A 24 -13.57 26.56 16.72
CA SER A 24 -12.35 25.98 16.14
C SER A 24 -11.52 26.96 15.29
N GLN A 25 -11.84 28.25 15.26
CA GLN A 25 -11.04 29.22 14.50
C GLN A 25 -9.59 29.39 15.02
N ASP A 26 -9.26 28.89 16.22
CA ASP A 26 -7.95 29.16 16.86
C ASP A 26 -7.19 27.93 17.40
N GLN A 27 -7.68 26.69 17.32
CA GLN A 27 -6.94 25.56 17.89
C GLN A 27 -7.04 24.26 17.07
N ARG A 28 -5.86 23.71 16.69
CA ARG A 28 -5.64 22.38 16.12
C ARG A 28 -5.71 21.28 17.21
N SER A 29 -6.77 21.21 17.97
CA SER A 29 -6.92 20.19 19.02
C SER A 29 -7.99 19.17 18.63
N PRO A 30 -7.77 17.86 18.87
CA PRO A 30 -8.79 16.85 18.65
C PRO A 30 -9.94 17.02 19.64
N PHE A 31 -11.17 16.93 19.14
CA PHE A 31 -12.38 16.97 19.98
C PHE A 31 -12.92 15.56 20.18
N PHE A 32 -13.42 15.30 21.37
CA PHE A 32 -14.07 14.04 21.70
C PHE A 32 -15.57 14.27 21.82
N LEU A 33 -16.37 13.49 21.09
CA LEU A 33 -17.83 13.44 21.23
C LEU A 33 -18.23 12.09 21.78
N VAL A 34 -18.98 12.11 22.87
CA VAL A 34 -19.56 10.88 23.45
C VAL A 34 -20.94 10.68 22.81
N CYS A 35 -21.10 9.74 21.89
CA CYS A 35 -22.37 9.35 21.34
C CYS A 35 -23.14 8.45 22.34
N ARG A 36 -24.35 8.86 22.73
CA ARG A 36 -25.22 8.07 23.60
C ARG A 36 -25.62 6.76 22.91
N GLY A 37 -25.09 5.64 23.41
CA GLY A 37 -25.48 4.28 22.96
C GLY A 37 -24.32 3.27 22.95
N LYS A 38 -23.07 3.70 22.80
CA LYS A 38 -21.84 2.95 23.08
C LYS A 38 -20.79 3.97 23.52
N GLU A 39 -20.14 3.67 24.63
CA GLU A 39 -19.12 4.52 25.27
C GLU A 39 -17.77 4.53 24.52
N GLU A 40 -17.77 4.73 23.20
CA GLU A 40 -16.54 4.83 22.45
C GLU A 40 -16.32 6.27 22.02
N PRO A 41 -15.19 6.89 22.36
CA PRO A 41 -14.88 8.27 21.98
C PRO A 41 -14.67 8.37 20.46
N LEU A 42 -15.38 9.30 19.82
CA LEU A 42 -15.22 9.67 18.42
C LEU A 42 -14.18 10.78 18.31
N LYS A 43 -13.12 10.55 17.57
CA LYS A 43 -12.15 11.58 17.23
C LYS A 43 -12.61 12.32 15.97
N LEU A 44 -12.87 13.63 16.09
CA LEU A 44 -13.27 14.46 14.97
C LEU A 44 -12.11 15.36 14.53
N THR A 45 -11.82 15.36 13.23
CA THR A 45 -10.90 16.32 12.62
C THR A 45 -11.72 17.25 11.71
N VAL A 46 -11.64 18.54 11.96
CA VAL A 46 -12.34 19.57 11.17
C VAL A 46 -11.32 20.24 10.26
N GLN A 47 -11.59 20.24 8.95
CA GLN A 47 -10.77 20.90 7.94
C GLN A 47 -11.60 21.88 7.14
N GLU A 48 -11.17 23.15 7.06
CA GLU A 48 -11.76 24.12 6.15
C GLU A 48 -11.09 24.00 4.78
N ILE A 49 -11.92 23.85 3.74
CA ILE A 49 -11.50 23.88 2.34
C ILE A 49 -12.29 24.95 1.60
N ARG A 50 -11.73 25.48 0.52
CA ARG A 50 -12.45 26.39 -0.38
C ARG A 50 -12.73 25.67 -1.69
N ASP A 51 -13.96 25.79 -2.18
CA ASP A 51 -14.31 25.29 -3.51
C ASP A 51 -13.76 26.23 -4.62
N MET A 52 -13.93 25.82 -5.87
CA MET A 52 -13.49 26.61 -7.05
C MET A 52 -14.21 27.98 -7.17
N ASN A 53 -15.30 28.18 -6.43
CA ASN A 53 -16.05 29.45 -6.36
C ASN A 53 -15.70 30.25 -5.08
N HIS A 54 -14.59 29.95 -4.40
CA HIS A 54 -14.14 30.58 -3.15
C HIS A 54 -15.11 30.45 -1.96
N ARG A 55 -16.10 29.54 -2.00
CA ARG A 55 -16.98 29.27 -0.87
C ARG A 55 -16.24 28.41 0.15
N ARG A 56 -16.40 28.77 1.42
CA ARG A 56 -15.87 27.97 2.52
C ARG A 56 -16.69 26.70 2.69
N LEU A 57 -16.04 25.56 2.64
CA LEU A 57 -16.61 24.25 2.94
C LEU A 57 -15.88 23.70 4.17
N THR A 58 -16.66 23.23 5.14
CA THR A 58 -16.11 22.57 6.32
C THR A 58 -16.24 21.08 6.15
N MET A 59 -15.09 20.39 6.06
CA MET A 59 -15.04 18.94 6.00
C MET A 59 -14.80 18.41 7.41
N ILE A 60 -15.68 17.52 7.87
CA ILE A 60 -15.56 16.86 9.17
C ILE A 60 -15.24 15.40 8.94
N HIS A 61 -14.06 14.99 9.38
CA HIS A 61 -13.67 13.59 9.39
C HIS A 61 -13.99 12.98 10.75
N CYS A 62 -14.88 11.99 10.77
CA CYS A 62 -15.20 11.22 11.97
C CYS A 62 -14.36 9.93 11.95
N HIS A 63 -13.48 9.77 12.93
CA HIS A 63 -12.75 8.54 13.15
C HIS A 63 -13.38 7.84 14.36
N MET A 64 -13.96 6.64 14.16
CA MET A 64 -14.29 5.77 15.28
C MET A 64 -13.02 5.05 15.68
N ASP A 65 -12.55 5.24 16.92
CA ASP A 65 -11.52 4.41 17.47
C ASP A 65 -12.09 2.99 17.60
N GLN A 66 -11.70 2.10 16.71
CA GLN A 66 -11.95 0.69 16.89
C GLN A 66 -11.05 0.24 18.04
N PRO A 67 -11.51 -0.67 18.94
CA PRO A 67 -10.60 -1.31 19.86
C PRO A 67 -9.54 -2.00 19.02
N ALA A 68 -8.37 -1.39 18.96
CA ALA A 68 -7.23 -1.95 18.32
C ALA A 68 -6.94 -3.30 18.96
N LEU A 69 -6.91 -4.36 18.16
CA LEU A 69 -5.84 -5.33 18.37
C LEU A 69 -4.57 -4.46 18.45
N GLU A 70 -4.01 -4.34 19.64
CA GLU A 70 -2.91 -3.44 19.97
C GLU A 70 -1.77 -3.59 18.97
N ARG A 71 -1.81 -2.76 17.94
CA ARG A 71 -0.64 -2.41 17.15
C ARG A 71 -0.30 -1.00 17.60
N PRO A 72 0.84 -0.76 18.23
CA PRO A 72 1.23 0.58 18.61
C PRO A 72 1.26 1.43 17.35
N ALA A 73 0.41 2.47 17.31
CA ALA A 73 0.52 3.50 16.30
C ALA A 73 1.80 4.29 16.61
N PRO A 74 2.72 4.45 15.67
CA PRO A 74 3.85 5.35 15.87
C PRO A 74 3.32 6.78 15.98
N GLU A 75 3.70 7.48 17.04
CA GLU A 75 3.53 8.92 17.19
C GLU A 75 4.24 9.61 16.03
N GLY A 76 3.49 10.32 15.19
CA GLY A 76 4.02 10.99 14.04
C GLY A 76 4.51 12.38 14.37
N ASP A 77 5.79 12.62 14.23
CA ASP A 77 6.35 13.96 14.11
C ASP A 77 5.93 14.58 12.77
N THR A 78 5.19 15.68 12.85
CA THR A 78 4.77 16.48 11.70
C THR A 78 5.85 17.51 11.38
N GLU A 79 6.85 17.11 10.59
CA GLU A 79 7.59 18.08 9.77
C GLU A 79 8.07 17.38 8.48
N GLY A 80 7.54 17.85 7.35
CA GLY A 80 8.11 17.71 6.00
C GLY A 80 8.20 16.33 5.38
N ASN A 81 7.14 15.91 4.68
CA ASN A 81 7.13 15.08 3.44
C ASN A 81 7.84 13.71 3.35
N VAL A 82 8.24 13.09 4.41
CA VAL A 82 8.67 11.69 4.36
C VAL A 82 7.94 10.93 5.46
N ILE A 83 6.98 10.08 5.10
CA ILE A 83 6.35 9.16 6.07
C ILE A 83 7.41 8.11 6.41
N LYS A 84 8.23 8.41 7.40
CA LYS A 84 9.18 7.47 8.01
C LYS A 84 8.37 6.48 8.84
N ARG A 85 7.92 5.39 8.24
CA ARG A 85 7.39 4.24 8.99
C ARG A 85 8.59 3.43 9.45
N GLU A 86 9.02 3.66 10.67
CA GLU A 86 9.97 2.80 11.36
C GLU A 86 9.27 1.52 11.80
N GLY A 87 9.86 0.36 11.47
CA GLY A 87 9.37 -0.96 11.85
C GLY A 87 8.76 -1.79 10.71
N ALA A 88 8.83 -3.10 10.86
CA ALA A 88 8.28 -4.09 9.93
C ALA A 88 7.02 -4.72 10.54
N TYR A 89 5.89 -4.58 9.85
CA TYR A 89 4.57 -5.04 10.34
C TYR A 89 4.11 -6.32 9.66
N PHE A 90 4.54 -6.58 8.41
CA PHE A 90 4.09 -7.72 7.63
C PHE A 90 4.91 -8.97 7.91
N ARG A 91 4.22 -10.11 7.94
CA ARG A 91 4.80 -11.45 8.02
C ARG A 91 4.51 -12.21 6.73
N PHE A 92 5.12 -13.39 6.56
CA PHE A 92 4.88 -14.22 5.38
C PHE A 92 3.40 -14.61 5.21
N ASP A 93 2.66 -14.72 6.29
CA ASP A 93 1.24 -15.02 6.25
C ASP A 93 0.37 -13.87 5.72
N ASP A 94 0.93 -12.66 5.66
CA ASP A 94 0.28 -11.50 5.03
C ASP A 94 0.45 -11.49 3.50
N TYR A 95 1.39 -12.27 2.96
CA TYR A 95 1.53 -12.49 1.52
C TYR A 95 0.55 -13.57 1.07
N ARG A 96 -0.72 -13.17 0.85
CA ARG A 96 -1.82 -14.07 0.51
C ARG A 96 -1.70 -14.55 -0.92
N THR A 97 -1.51 -15.88 -1.09
CA THR A 97 -1.44 -16.51 -2.42
C THR A 97 -1.86 -17.98 -2.35
N ALA A 98 -2.53 -18.45 -3.41
CA ALA A 98 -2.76 -19.85 -3.71
C ALA A 98 -1.96 -20.30 -4.95
N ASN A 99 -1.33 -19.35 -5.64
CA ASN A 99 -0.56 -19.61 -6.85
C ASN A 99 0.72 -20.40 -6.54
N SER A 100 0.92 -21.51 -7.23
CA SER A 100 2.04 -22.41 -6.98
C SER A 100 3.42 -21.79 -7.21
N ARG A 101 3.56 -20.84 -8.17
CA ARG A 101 4.82 -20.10 -8.40
C ARG A 101 5.10 -19.15 -7.25
N SER A 102 4.08 -18.40 -6.82
CA SER A 102 4.18 -17.46 -5.69
C SER A 102 4.45 -18.21 -4.38
N LEU A 103 3.84 -19.37 -4.15
CA LEU A 103 4.13 -20.21 -2.97
C LEU A 103 5.59 -20.66 -2.94
N ARG A 104 6.16 -21.11 -4.08
CA ARG A 104 7.58 -21.46 -4.16
C ARG A 104 8.49 -20.26 -3.91
N MET A 105 8.12 -19.07 -4.40
CA MET A 105 8.85 -17.83 -4.14
C MET A 105 8.82 -17.46 -2.65
N VAL A 106 7.65 -17.55 -1.99
CA VAL A 106 7.51 -17.31 -0.53
C VAL A 106 8.35 -18.31 0.27
N GLU A 107 8.35 -19.58 -0.12
CA GLU A 107 9.16 -20.59 0.54
C GLU A 107 10.68 -20.33 0.36
N ALA A 108 11.11 -19.87 -0.81
CA ALA A 108 12.46 -19.40 -1.03
C ALA A 108 12.80 -18.21 -0.13
N ALA A 109 11.89 -17.22 -0.03
CA ALA A 109 12.05 -16.07 0.83
C ALA A 109 12.16 -16.46 2.32
N ARG A 110 11.42 -17.47 2.79
CA ARG A 110 11.56 -18.01 4.15
C ARG A 110 12.97 -18.57 4.40
N ARG A 111 13.54 -19.30 3.44
CA ARG A 111 14.93 -19.79 3.56
C ARG A 111 15.95 -18.66 3.54
N ILE A 112 15.78 -17.69 2.65
CA ILE A 112 16.64 -16.52 2.53
C ILE A 112 16.60 -15.67 3.80
N SER A 113 15.47 -15.58 4.49
CA SER A 113 15.35 -14.80 5.72
C SER A 113 16.28 -15.27 6.84
N LEU A 114 16.67 -16.55 6.84
CA LEU A 114 17.59 -17.14 7.82
C LEU A 114 19.07 -16.84 7.53
N THR A 115 19.37 -16.17 6.43
CA THR A 115 20.69 -15.72 5.99
C THR A 115 20.82 -14.20 6.05
N ASP A 116 22.03 -13.69 5.99
CA ASP A 116 22.29 -12.25 5.87
C ASP A 116 22.51 -11.81 4.41
N TYR A 117 22.19 -12.66 3.43
CA TYR A 117 22.30 -12.29 2.02
C TYR A 117 21.48 -11.03 1.70
N ARG A 118 22.01 -10.21 0.80
CA ARG A 118 21.31 -9.08 0.21
C ARG A 118 20.26 -9.61 -0.77
N VAL A 119 19.10 -9.00 -0.78
CA VAL A 119 17.94 -9.51 -1.54
C VAL A 119 17.45 -8.44 -2.50
N LEU A 120 17.35 -8.80 -3.78
CA LEU A 120 16.70 -7.99 -4.80
C LEU A 120 15.31 -8.58 -5.08
N ILE A 121 14.26 -7.76 -4.93
CA ILE A 121 12.88 -8.15 -5.21
C ILE A 121 12.39 -7.41 -6.45
N SER A 122 12.18 -8.13 -7.55
CA SER A 122 11.64 -7.57 -8.79
C SER A 122 10.14 -7.81 -8.91
N GLY A 123 9.45 -6.93 -9.63
CA GLY A 123 8.03 -7.07 -9.99
C GLY A 123 7.29 -5.74 -10.09
N GLU A 124 6.08 -5.81 -10.59
CA GLU A 124 5.24 -4.62 -10.79
C GLU A 124 4.81 -3.96 -9.47
N PRO A 125 4.38 -2.67 -9.51
CA PRO A 125 3.76 -2.01 -8.37
C PRO A 125 2.56 -2.80 -7.85
N GLY A 126 2.42 -2.87 -6.52
CA GLY A 126 1.28 -3.54 -5.89
C GLY A 126 1.32 -5.08 -5.87
N THR A 127 2.39 -5.73 -6.33
CA THR A 127 2.54 -7.21 -6.29
C THR A 127 2.92 -7.77 -4.92
N GLY A 128 3.25 -6.90 -3.94
CA GLY A 128 3.60 -7.30 -2.57
C GLY A 128 5.09 -7.30 -2.27
N ARG A 129 5.93 -6.59 -3.04
CA ARG A 129 7.39 -6.48 -2.81
C ARG A 129 7.73 -6.01 -1.40
N GLU A 130 7.03 -4.97 -0.91
CA GLU A 130 7.24 -4.46 0.44
C GLU A 130 6.79 -5.44 1.52
N VAL A 131 5.66 -6.12 1.32
CA VAL A 131 5.18 -7.19 2.21
C VAL A 131 6.24 -8.27 2.35
N LEU A 132 6.84 -8.66 1.23
CA LEU A 132 7.88 -9.68 1.21
C LEU A 132 9.16 -9.21 1.90
N ALA A 133 9.59 -7.95 1.68
CA ALA A 133 10.77 -7.38 2.32
C ALA A 133 10.63 -7.34 3.85
N GLN A 134 9.48 -6.88 4.34
CA GLN A 134 9.19 -6.85 5.78
C GLN A 134 9.08 -8.27 6.36
N ALA A 135 8.45 -9.21 5.64
CA ALA A 135 8.35 -10.60 6.07
C ALA A 135 9.72 -11.28 6.17
N ILE A 136 10.66 -10.99 5.25
CA ILE A 136 12.04 -11.46 5.30
C ILE A 136 12.74 -10.93 6.54
N HIS A 137 12.59 -9.65 6.85
CA HIS A 137 13.17 -9.06 8.06
C HIS A 137 12.56 -9.69 9.32
N ASN A 138 11.24 -9.73 9.44
CA ASN A 138 10.54 -10.25 10.62
C ASN A 138 10.79 -11.74 10.90
N ASN A 139 11.24 -12.51 9.91
CA ASN A 139 11.59 -13.91 10.07
C ASN A 139 13.11 -14.14 10.14
N SER A 140 13.91 -13.08 10.21
CA SER A 140 15.37 -13.13 10.26
C SER A 140 15.90 -13.08 11.70
N ARG A 141 17.21 -13.27 11.84
CA ARG A 141 17.90 -13.07 13.12
C ARG A 141 17.88 -11.59 13.57
N ARG A 142 17.61 -10.67 12.64
CA ARG A 142 17.53 -9.21 12.87
C ARG A 142 16.09 -8.72 13.12
N SER A 143 15.16 -9.63 13.42
CA SER A 143 13.73 -9.31 13.58
C SER A 143 13.42 -8.37 14.76
N ALA A 144 14.32 -8.26 15.74
CA ALA A 144 14.22 -7.33 16.85
C ALA A 144 14.94 -5.99 16.59
N GLU A 145 15.71 -5.91 15.51
CA GLU A 145 16.53 -4.75 15.14
C GLU A 145 15.72 -3.82 14.20
N PRO A 146 16.22 -2.59 13.95
CA PRO A 146 15.51 -1.62 13.11
C PRO A 146 15.23 -2.13 11.69
N PHE A 147 14.01 -1.86 11.18
CA PHE A 147 13.68 -1.96 9.77
C PHE A 147 13.46 -0.57 9.21
N MET A 148 14.42 -0.08 8.47
CA MET A 148 14.36 1.23 7.85
C MET A 148 13.93 1.11 6.40
N LYS A 149 13.08 2.05 5.93
CA LYS A 149 12.58 2.08 4.55
C LYS A 149 12.92 3.40 3.90
N LEU A 150 13.53 3.36 2.73
CA LEU A 150 13.72 4.51 1.85
C LEU A 150 13.02 4.28 0.51
N ASN A 151 12.09 5.17 0.18
CA ASN A 151 11.37 5.10 -1.09
C ASN A 151 12.00 6.05 -2.10
N LEU A 152 12.78 5.50 -3.02
CA LEU A 152 13.53 6.24 -4.02
C LEU A 152 12.64 6.75 -5.18
N THR A 153 11.42 6.22 -5.32
CA THR A 153 10.52 6.59 -6.44
C THR A 153 9.84 7.94 -6.26
N VAL A 154 9.83 8.47 -5.03
CA VAL A 154 9.10 9.71 -4.68
C VAL A 154 10.03 10.83 -4.21
N LEU A 155 11.33 10.57 -4.07
CA LEU A 155 12.32 11.51 -3.59
C LEU A 155 13.15 12.05 -4.76
N SER A 156 13.53 13.32 -4.69
CA SER A 156 14.54 13.88 -5.59
C SER A 156 15.94 13.34 -5.22
N GLU A 157 16.87 13.41 -6.18
CA GLU A 157 18.26 12.96 -5.96
C GLU A 157 18.90 13.62 -4.74
N GLY A 158 18.71 14.95 -4.58
CA GLY A 158 19.23 15.68 -3.42
C GLY A 158 18.64 15.19 -2.09
N GLN A 159 17.33 14.88 -2.06
CA GLN A 159 16.69 14.34 -0.86
C GLN A 159 17.17 12.92 -0.54
N ILE A 160 17.40 12.08 -1.56
CA ILE A 160 17.95 10.75 -1.36
C ILE A 160 19.36 10.84 -0.76
N MET A 161 20.20 11.74 -1.31
CA MET A 161 21.54 11.96 -0.81
C MET A 161 21.52 12.49 0.63
N GLU A 162 20.64 13.42 0.95
CA GLU A 162 20.50 13.95 2.31
C GLU A 162 20.02 12.89 3.32
N GLU A 163 19.11 11.98 2.92
CA GLU A 163 18.66 10.87 3.79
C GLU A 163 19.75 9.80 3.97
N LEU A 164 20.52 9.50 2.92
CA LEU A 164 21.60 8.53 3.00
C LEU A 164 22.84 9.11 3.71
N PHE A 165 23.18 10.39 3.44
CA PHE A 165 24.43 11.05 3.83
C PHE A 165 24.17 12.47 4.35
N PRO A 166 23.53 12.66 5.49
CA PRO A 166 23.29 14.00 6.00
C PRO A 166 24.62 14.70 6.36
N GLY A 167 24.81 15.93 5.84
CA GLY A 167 26.05 16.69 5.99
C GLY A 167 26.25 17.36 7.35
N ASP A 168 25.23 17.54 8.17
CA ASP A 168 25.24 18.44 9.33
C ASP A 168 25.35 17.74 10.69
N GLY A 169 26.01 16.58 10.75
CA GLY A 169 26.08 15.79 11.98
C GLY A 169 24.76 15.13 12.37
N ARG A 170 23.75 15.21 11.52
CA ARG A 170 22.51 14.45 11.66
C ARG A 170 22.76 12.98 11.38
N GLU A 171 22.04 12.13 12.07
CA GLU A 171 22.12 10.69 11.87
C GLU A 171 21.36 10.27 10.59
N GLY A 172 22.10 9.73 9.60
CA GLY A 172 21.55 9.23 8.35
C GLY A 172 20.73 7.96 8.54
N ILE A 173 19.90 7.62 7.53
CA ILE A 173 19.08 6.41 7.56
C ILE A 173 19.92 5.14 7.71
N LEU A 174 21.15 5.15 7.24
CA LEU A 174 22.08 4.03 7.33
C LEU A 174 22.53 3.76 8.77
N ASN A 175 22.90 4.83 9.50
CA ASN A 175 23.28 4.69 10.90
C ASN A 175 22.08 4.20 11.74
N ARG A 176 20.87 4.71 11.44
CA ARG A 176 19.63 4.23 12.08
C ARG A 176 19.25 2.80 11.72
N ALA A 177 19.77 2.27 10.61
CA ALA A 177 19.58 0.88 10.18
C ALA A 177 20.66 -0.08 10.71
N GLU A 178 21.64 0.43 11.47
CA GLU A 178 22.75 -0.38 12.00
C GLU A 178 22.22 -1.56 12.84
N GLY A 179 22.81 -2.73 12.66
CA GLY A 179 22.35 -4.01 13.22
C GLY A 179 21.10 -4.57 12.54
N GLY A 180 20.35 -3.76 11.83
CA GLY A 180 19.04 -4.06 11.27
C GLY A 180 19.01 -4.29 9.76
N THR A 181 17.95 -3.79 9.12
CA THR A 181 17.69 -3.94 7.67
C THR A 181 17.30 -2.61 7.06
N LEU A 182 17.92 -2.25 5.94
CA LEU A 182 17.52 -1.14 5.08
C LEU A 182 16.81 -1.66 3.83
N TYR A 183 15.55 -1.29 3.67
CA TYR A 183 14.75 -1.57 2.47
C TYR A 183 14.74 -0.38 1.54
N LEU A 184 15.28 -0.56 0.32
CA LEU A 184 15.34 0.43 -0.74
C LEU A 184 14.25 0.13 -1.78
N ASN A 185 13.17 0.90 -1.80
CA ASN A 185 12.12 0.74 -2.80
C ASN A 185 12.44 1.58 -4.04
N GLY A 186 12.55 0.92 -5.20
CA GLY A 186 12.81 1.58 -6.47
C GLY A 186 14.28 1.87 -6.74
N ILE A 187 15.17 0.91 -6.49
CA ILE A 187 16.63 1.07 -6.68
C ILE A 187 17.03 1.54 -8.10
N HIS A 188 16.20 1.23 -9.12
CA HIS A 188 16.38 1.67 -10.50
C HIS A 188 16.30 3.20 -10.68
N CYS A 189 15.75 3.94 -9.71
CA CYS A 189 15.66 5.40 -9.74
C CYS A 189 16.97 6.10 -9.39
N MET A 190 17.98 5.39 -8.87
CA MET A 190 19.28 5.98 -8.58
C MET A 190 20.03 6.38 -9.86
N SER A 191 20.54 7.61 -9.93
CA SER A 191 21.47 8.03 -10.98
C SER A 191 22.81 7.26 -10.88
N ILE A 192 23.58 7.23 -11.96
CA ILE A 192 24.89 6.55 -11.98
C ILE A 192 25.85 7.11 -10.92
N SER A 193 25.80 8.42 -10.66
CA SER A 193 26.60 9.05 -9.60
C SER A 193 26.21 8.51 -8.22
N MET A 194 24.91 8.48 -7.92
CA MET A 194 24.41 7.94 -6.66
C MET A 194 24.72 6.45 -6.49
N GLN A 195 24.60 5.67 -7.56
CA GLN A 195 24.95 4.24 -7.54
C GLN A 195 26.41 4.02 -7.16
N LYS A 196 27.35 4.87 -7.63
CA LYS A 196 28.77 4.79 -7.28
C LYS A 196 29.00 5.12 -5.81
N GLU A 197 28.38 6.19 -5.31
CA GLU A 197 28.50 6.60 -3.91
C GLU A 197 27.88 5.54 -2.98
N PHE A 198 26.72 5.04 -3.33
CA PHE A 198 26.05 3.99 -2.57
C PHE A 198 26.89 2.70 -2.53
N LEU A 199 27.49 2.31 -3.65
CA LEU A 199 28.38 1.15 -3.74
C LEU A 199 29.59 1.29 -2.81
N ASN A 200 30.28 2.44 -2.86
CA ASN A 200 31.43 2.70 -2.01
C ASN A 200 31.10 2.63 -0.52
N MET A 201 29.90 3.03 -0.18
CA MET A 201 29.47 3.06 1.20
C MET A 201 29.01 1.70 1.72
N MET A 202 28.35 0.88 0.90
CA MET A 202 27.98 -0.48 1.29
C MET A 202 29.17 -1.29 1.81
N ASP A 203 30.38 -1.00 1.29
CA ASP A 203 31.62 -1.65 1.75
C ASP A 203 32.10 -1.14 3.11
N GLN A 204 31.66 0.04 3.53
CA GLN A 204 32.06 0.68 4.80
C GLN A 204 31.09 0.41 5.96
N MET A 205 29.91 -0.14 5.67
CA MET A 205 28.85 -0.39 6.65
C MET A 205 28.51 -1.90 6.73
N PRO A 206 29.35 -2.70 7.41
CA PRO A 206 29.24 -4.16 7.38
C PRO A 206 27.99 -4.70 8.09
N ASP A 207 27.37 -3.96 8.99
CA ASP A 207 26.29 -4.47 9.85
C ASP A 207 24.87 -4.04 9.43
N VAL A 208 24.67 -3.59 8.19
CA VAL A 208 23.34 -3.32 7.63
C VAL A 208 22.98 -4.37 6.59
N ARG A 209 21.86 -5.07 6.78
CA ARG A 209 21.27 -5.93 5.75
C ARG A 209 20.51 -5.11 4.73
N PHE A 210 20.82 -5.26 3.45
CA PHE A 210 20.13 -4.57 2.38
C PHE A 210 19.09 -5.46 1.71
N ILE A 211 17.87 -4.93 1.56
CA ILE A 211 16.83 -5.48 0.70
C ILE A 211 16.45 -4.38 -0.28
N ALA A 212 16.55 -4.64 -1.57
CA ALA A 212 16.18 -3.67 -2.60
C ALA A 212 14.98 -4.17 -3.41
N SER A 213 14.19 -3.26 -3.97
CA SER A 213 13.17 -3.62 -4.93
C SER A 213 13.22 -2.78 -6.20
N THR A 214 12.76 -3.36 -7.31
CA THR A 214 12.72 -2.73 -8.62
C THR A 214 11.47 -3.11 -9.39
N GLU A 215 11.01 -2.21 -10.26
CA GLU A 215 9.96 -2.44 -11.25
C GLU A 215 10.55 -2.68 -12.64
N GLU A 216 11.79 -2.23 -12.83
CA GLU A 216 12.51 -2.31 -14.08
C GLU A 216 13.44 -3.53 -14.13
N ASP A 217 13.74 -3.99 -15.34
CA ASP A 217 14.77 -5.01 -15.57
C ASP A 217 16.17 -4.40 -15.43
N LEU A 218 16.76 -4.57 -14.23
CA LEU A 218 18.08 -4.04 -13.93
C LEU A 218 19.17 -4.66 -14.83
N TYR A 219 18.98 -5.89 -15.32
CA TYR A 219 19.97 -6.51 -16.22
C TYR A 219 20.00 -5.77 -17.57
N THR A 220 18.84 -5.46 -18.14
CA THR A 220 18.74 -4.63 -19.34
C THR A 220 19.30 -3.23 -19.08
N MET A 221 18.98 -2.61 -17.94
CA MET A 221 19.55 -1.30 -17.58
C MET A 221 21.09 -1.33 -17.46
N CYS A 222 21.67 -2.45 -17.02
CA CYS A 222 23.14 -2.62 -17.00
C CYS A 222 23.73 -2.65 -18.43
N GLN A 223 23.03 -3.27 -19.38
CA GLN A 223 23.48 -3.31 -20.79
C GLN A 223 23.40 -1.92 -21.45
N GLU A 224 22.39 -1.14 -21.08
CA GLU A 224 22.18 0.23 -21.54
C GLU A 224 23.06 1.28 -20.85
N GLY A 225 23.86 0.87 -19.84
CA GLY A 225 24.71 1.77 -19.04
C GLY A 225 23.94 2.67 -18.05
N ARG A 226 22.67 2.38 -17.81
CA ARG A 226 21.81 3.10 -16.83
C ARG A 226 21.89 2.53 -15.41
N PHE A 227 22.49 1.35 -15.25
CA PHE A 227 22.72 0.74 -13.96
C PHE A 227 24.12 0.09 -13.91
N LEU A 228 24.80 0.20 -12.76
CA LEU A 228 26.15 -0.34 -12.59
C LEU A 228 26.10 -1.86 -12.37
N LYS A 229 26.83 -2.60 -13.19
CA LYS A 229 26.95 -4.07 -13.05
C LYS A 229 27.46 -4.49 -11.67
N SER A 230 28.43 -3.75 -11.11
CA SER A 230 28.96 -4.00 -9.76
C SER A 230 27.86 -3.90 -8.69
N LEU A 231 27.03 -2.84 -8.75
CA LEU A 231 25.92 -2.68 -7.83
C LEU A 231 24.85 -3.76 -8.04
N PHE A 232 24.51 -4.10 -9.29
CA PHE A 232 23.56 -5.16 -9.60
C PHE A 232 23.95 -6.50 -8.95
N TYR A 233 25.21 -6.93 -9.10
CA TYR A 233 25.66 -8.18 -8.46
C TYR A 233 25.80 -8.07 -6.96
N MET A 234 26.09 -6.90 -6.43
CA MET A 234 26.21 -6.71 -4.98
C MET A 234 24.87 -6.74 -4.27
N ILE A 235 23.84 -6.06 -4.78
CA ILE A 235 22.50 -6.04 -4.16
C ILE A 235 21.67 -7.28 -4.49
N GLY A 236 22.00 -7.96 -5.59
CA GLY A 236 21.30 -9.13 -6.11
C GLY A 236 22.01 -10.44 -5.80
N GLU A 237 22.61 -10.61 -4.61
CA GLU A 237 23.17 -11.90 -4.17
C GLU A 237 22.11 -13.01 -4.27
N VAL A 238 20.88 -12.68 -3.91
CA VAL A 238 19.70 -13.48 -4.16
C VAL A 238 18.58 -12.62 -4.74
N SER A 239 17.96 -13.11 -5.83
CA SER A 239 16.87 -12.40 -6.48
C SER A 239 15.56 -13.17 -6.31
N LEU A 240 14.48 -12.42 -6.02
CA LEU A 240 13.12 -12.91 -5.93
C LEU A 240 12.25 -12.13 -6.92
N GLU A 241 11.31 -12.82 -7.58
CA GLU A 241 10.36 -12.21 -8.50
C GLU A 241 8.94 -12.34 -7.95
N THR A 242 8.23 -11.21 -7.88
CA THR A 242 6.81 -11.17 -7.54
C THR A 242 5.97 -11.09 -8.80
N PHE A 243 4.87 -11.86 -8.86
CA PHE A 243 4.07 -12.00 -10.07
C PHE A 243 2.84 -11.07 -10.04
N PRO A 244 2.49 -10.44 -11.17
CA PRO A 244 1.27 -9.64 -11.27
C PRO A 244 0.01 -10.50 -11.16
N ILE A 245 -1.08 -9.90 -10.67
CA ILE A 245 -2.35 -10.60 -10.40
C ILE A 245 -2.92 -11.31 -11.64
N ARG A 246 -2.74 -10.73 -12.84
CA ARG A 246 -3.17 -11.37 -14.10
C ARG A 246 -2.47 -12.71 -14.39
N GLN A 247 -1.35 -13.00 -13.75
CA GLN A 247 -0.64 -14.31 -13.83
C GLN A 247 -0.99 -15.25 -12.68
N ARG A 248 -1.80 -14.79 -11.71
CA ARG A 248 -2.24 -15.56 -10.55
C ARG A 248 -3.71 -15.25 -10.19
N PRO A 249 -4.65 -15.44 -11.14
CA PRO A 249 -6.07 -15.10 -10.94
C PRO A 249 -6.71 -15.82 -9.77
N GLU A 250 -6.19 -16.98 -9.36
CA GLU A 250 -6.60 -17.71 -8.16
C GLU A 250 -6.38 -16.93 -6.85
N ASP A 251 -5.54 -15.90 -6.87
CA ASP A 251 -5.30 -15.06 -5.70
C ASP A 251 -6.34 -13.95 -5.54
N ILE A 252 -7.12 -13.63 -6.58
CA ILE A 252 -8.14 -12.56 -6.54
C ILE A 252 -9.16 -12.78 -5.41
N PRO A 253 -9.77 -13.98 -5.25
CA PRO A 253 -10.70 -14.25 -4.15
C PRO A 253 -10.04 -14.05 -2.78
N LEU A 254 -8.82 -14.55 -2.61
CA LEU A 254 -8.10 -14.47 -1.34
C LEU A 254 -7.79 -13.03 -0.95
N LEU A 255 -7.31 -12.23 -1.91
CA LEU A 255 -6.99 -10.82 -1.67
C LEU A 255 -8.25 -10.00 -1.43
N PHE A 256 -9.30 -10.21 -2.23
CA PHE A 256 -10.57 -9.52 -2.05
C PHE A 256 -11.16 -9.81 -0.66
N GLU A 257 -11.25 -11.08 -0.26
CA GLU A 257 -11.74 -11.47 1.06
C GLU A 257 -10.86 -10.93 2.19
N TYR A 258 -9.54 -10.96 2.03
CA TYR A 258 -8.62 -10.42 3.01
C TYR A 258 -8.86 -8.92 3.25
N PHE A 259 -8.92 -8.12 2.17
CA PHE A 259 -9.12 -6.68 2.31
C PHE A 259 -10.53 -6.33 2.80
N ILE A 260 -11.55 -6.99 2.27
CA ILE A 260 -12.93 -6.68 2.67
C ILE A 260 -13.19 -7.05 4.14
N ARG A 261 -12.68 -8.19 4.60
CA ARG A 261 -12.79 -8.61 6.01
C ARG A 261 -12.11 -7.62 6.95
N ASN A 262 -10.93 -7.14 6.59
CA ASN A 262 -10.20 -6.15 7.37
C ASN A 262 -10.93 -4.80 7.40
N ILE A 263 -11.47 -4.34 6.26
CA ILE A 263 -12.15 -3.04 6.16
C ILE A 263 -13.49 -3.06 6.91
N TYR A 264 -14.27 -4.14 6.80
CA TYR A 264 -15.55 -4.28 7.49
C TYR A 264 -15.42 -4.81 8.93
N ASN A 265 -14.21 -5.16 9.36
CA ASN A 265 -13.96 -5.84 10.64
C ASN A 265 -14.87 -7.07 10.83
N ASN A 266 -15.06 -7.86 9.79
CA ASN A 266 -15.93 -9.03 9.77
C ASN A 266 -15.23 -10.20 9.09
N SER A 267 -14.76 -11.16 9.88
CA SER A 267 -14.04 -12.34 9.40
C SER A 267 -14.90 -13.35 8.64
N ALA A 268 -16.22 -13.25 8.74
CA ALA A 268 -17.16 -14.18 8.09
C ALA A 268 -17.49 -13.78 6.64
N LEU A 269 -17.19 -12.55 6.21
CA LEU A 269 -17.51 -12.08 4.86
C LEU A 269 -16.80 -12.89 3.78
N ARG A 270 -17.58 -13.26 2.75
CA ARG A 270 -17.09 -13.93 1.54
C ARG A 270 -17.43 -13.09 0.32
N TRP A 271 -16.64 -13.21 -0.73
CA TRP A 271 -16.94 -12.54 -1.99
C TRP A 271 -18.28 -12.98 -2.59
N THR A 272 -18.68 -14.25 -2.39
CA THR A 272 -19.95 -14.82 -2.84
C THR A 272 -21.18 -14.13 -2.23
N ASP A 273 -21.00 -13.62 -1.02
CA ASP A 273 -22.09 -12.93 -0.30
C ASP A 273 -22.24 -11.48 -0.80
N MET A 274 -21.15 -10.89 -1.26
CA MET A 274 -21.07 -9.48 -1.63
C MET A 274 -21.23 -9.23 -3.13
N CYS A 275 -20.70 -10.10 -3.98
CA CYS A 275 -20.67 -9.88 -5.43
C CYS A 275 -21.77 -10.65 -6.15
N SER A 276 -22.34 -10.07 -7.23
CA SER A 276 -23.07 -10.84 -8.21
C SER A 276 -22.12 -11.73 -9.00
N GLU A 277 -22.61 -12.86 -9.52
CA GLU A 277 -21.79 -13.77 -10.31
C GLU A 277 -21.22 -13.09 -11.58
N GLU A 278 -22.03 -12.26 -12.23
CA GLU A 278 -21.62 -11.48 -13.39
C GLU A 278 -20.44 -10.53 -13.06
N LEU A 279 -20.54 -9.82 -11.93
CA LEU A 279 -19.46 -8.96 -11.47
C LEU A 279 -18.22 -9.76 -11.18
N TRP A 280 -18.35 -10.89 -10.49
CA TRP A 280 -17.22 -11.72 -10.12
C TRP A 280 -16.47 -12.24 -11.33
N ASN A 281 -17.18 -12.74 -12.35
CA ASN A 281 -16.60 -13.18 -13.62
C ASN A 281 -15.85 -12.03 -14.32
N SER A 282 -16.38 -10.82 -14.24
CA SER A 282 -15.74 -9.63 -14.79
C SER A 282 -14.47 -9.23 -14.02
N LEU A 283 -14.48 -9.31 -12.69
CA LEU A 283 -13.32 -9.02 -11.84
C LEU A 283 -12.20 -10.05 -12.02
N THR A 284 -12.53 -11.33 -12.19
CA THR A 284 -11.52 -12.39 -12.46
C THR A 284 -10.89 -12.26 -13.85
N ALA A 285 -11.64 -11.74 -14.82
CA ALA A 285 -11.14 -11.47 -16.18
C ALA A 285 -10.38 -10.14 -16.31
N TYR A 286 -10.47 -9.27 -15.31
CA TYR A 286 -9.81 -7.96 -15.33
C TYR A 286 -8.30 -8.10 -15.16
N SER A 287 -7.52 -7.21 -15.77
CA SER A 287 -6.05 -7.33 -15.81
C SER A 287 -5.33 -6.86 -14.54
N TRP A 288 -6.03 -6.11 -13.70
CA TRP A 288 -5.51 -5.58 -12.43
C TRP A 288 -4.17 -4.85 -12.58
N PRO A 289 -4.07 -3.76 -13.35
CA PRO A 289 -2.80 -3.06 -13.58
C PRO A 289 -2.16 -2.53 -12.30
N GLY A 290 -2.94 -2.20 -11.27
CA GLY A 290 -2.46 -1.81 -9.96
C GLY A 290 -2.29 -2.99 -8.99
N ASN A 291 -2.46 -4.22 -9.47
CA ASN A 291 -2.27 -5.46 -8.71
C ASN A 291 -3.07 -5.49 -7.39
N GLY A 292 -2.49 -6.01 -6.31
CA GLY A 292 -3.13 -6.12 -5.01
C GLY A 292 -3.53 -4.76 -4.41
N LYS A 293 -2.79 -3.69 -4.74
CA LYS A 293 -3.15 -2.33 -4.30
C LYS A 293 -4.44 -1.82 -4.93
N GLU A 294 -4.69 -2.18 -6.17
CA GLU A 294 -5.94 -1.84 -6.85
C GLU A 294 -7.13 -2.61 -6.27
N ILE A 295 -6.95 -3.89 -5.92
CA ILE A 295 -7.98 -4.69 -5.21
C ILE A 295 -8.27 -4.05 -3.84
N GLU A 296 -7.25 -3.67 -3.09
CA GLU A 296 -7.41 -2.97 -1.81
C GLU A 296 -8.22 -1.68 -1.96
N ASN A 297 -7.87 -0.87 -2.97
CA ASN A 297 -8.56 0.40 -3.25
C ASN A 297 -10.01 0.17 -3.68
N LEU A 298 -10.29 -0.88 -4.48
CA LEU A 298 -11.64 -1.27 -4.83
C LEU A 298 -12.45 -1.63 -3.58
N CYS A 299 -11.90 -2.43 -2.67
CA CYS A 299 -12.56 -2.80 -1.43
C CYS A 299 -12.90 -1.57 -0.55
N LYS A 300 -11.97 -0.60 -0.47
CA LYS A 300 -12.20 0.68 0.22
C LYS A 300 -13.31 1.51 -0.45
N TYR A 301 -13.29 1.57 -1.79
CA TYR A 301 -14.32 2.25 -2.56
C TYR A 301 -15.70 1.65 -2.30
N VAL A 302 -15.81 0.33 -2.39
CA VAL A 302 -17.03 -0.40 -2.10
C VAL A 302 -17.53 -0.10 -0.69
N TYR A 303 -16.66 -0.14 0.30
CA TYR A 303 -17.01 0.18 1.69
C TYR A 303 -17.63 1.58 1.85
N CYS A 304 -17.09 2.56 1.11
CA CYS A 304 -17.53 3.95 1.21
C CYS A 304 -18.83 4.24 0.44
N PHE A 305 -19.05 3.58 -0.71
CA PHE A 305 -20.09 3.99 -1.66
C PHE A 305 -21.20 2.96 -1.87
N HIS A 306 -20.96 1.69 -1.51
CA HIS A 306 -22.02 0.67 -1.62
C HIS A 306 -22.86 0.64 -0.33
N SER A 307 -24.18 0.72 -0.47
CA SER A 307 -25.09 0.81 0.66
C SER A 307 -25.81 -0.49 0.99
N GLU A 308 -26.37 -1.20 0.01
CA GLU A 308 -27.21 -2.39 0.23
C GLU A 308 -27.19 -3.34 -0.98
N GLY A 309 -27.39 -4.64 -0.72
CA GLY A 309 -27.51 -5.68 -1.74
C GLY A 309 -26.18 -6.24 -2.23
N LYS A 310 -26.24 -7.00 -3.34
CA LYS A 310 -25.04 -7.51 -4.00
C LYS A 310 -24.41 -6.47 -4.90
N LEU A 311 -23.09 -6.39 -4.86
CA LEU A 311 -22.30 -5.57 -5.76
C LEU A 311 -22.52 -5.98 -7.22
N THR A 312 -22.65 -4.98 -8.07
CA THR A 312 -22.80 -5.12 -9.53
C THR A 312 -21.71 -4.31 -10.25
N ILE A 313 -21.61 -4.44 -11.56
CA ILE A 313 -20.64 -3.65 -12.37
C ILE A 313 -20.87 -2.14 -12.19
N ARG A 314 -22.09 -1.69 -11.88
CA ARG A 314 -22.41 -0.27 -11.68
C ARG A 314 -21.79 0.31 -10.42
N ASP A 315 -21.52 -0.54 -9.42
CA ASP A 315 -20.92 -0.15 -8.14
C ASP A 315 -19.39 -0.02 -8.21
N LEU A 316 -18.78 -0.37 -9.34
CA LEU A 316 -17.35 -0.23 -9.54
C LEU A 316 -16.93 1.22 -9.84
N PRO A 317 -15.69 1.62 -9.48
CA PRO A 317 -15.10 2.87 -9.90
C PRO A 317 -15.15 3.05 -11.43
N ALA A 318 -15.38 4.30 -11.89
CA ALA A 318 -15.53 4.59 -13.31
C ALA A 318 -14.33 4.12 -14.16
N TYR A 319 -13.11 4.23 -13.64
CA TYR A 319 -11.90 3.82 -14.38
C TYR A 319 -11.86 2.30 -14.62
N ILE A 320 -12.29 1.47 -13.67
CA ILE A 320 -12.37 0.00 -13.84
C ILE A 320 -13.43 -0.32 -14.89
N ARG A 321 -14.62 0.27 -14.79
CA ARG A 321 -15.71 0.07 -15.77
C ARG A 321 -15.29 0.42 -17.18
N LEU A 322 -14.59 1.54 -17.36
CA LEU A 322 -14.08 1.97 -18.67
C LEU A 322 -13.03 1.02 -19.25
N GLN A 323 -12.13 0.50 -18.42
CA GLN A 323 -11.12 -0.47 -18.88
C GLN A 323 -11.75 -1.82 -19.25
N MET A 324 -12.72 -2.30 -18.47
CA MET A 324 -13.49 -3.50 -18.80
C MET A 324 -14.24 -3.33 -20.12
N ALA A 325 -14.90 -2.18 -20.34
CA ALA A 325 -15.62 -1.87 -21.59
C ALA A 325 -14.69 -1.80 -22.79
N LYS A 326 -13.49 -1.22 -22.68
CA LYS A 326 -12.49 -1.19 -23.75
C LYS A 326 -12.06 -2.59 -24.17
N LYS A 327 -11.81 -3.48 -23.20
CA LYS A 327 -11.45 -4.88 -23.49
C LYS A 327 -12.56 -5.59 -24.27
N THR A 328 -13.82 -5.38 -23.88
CA THR A 328 -15.00 -5.94 -24.58
C THR A 328 -15.15 -5.38 -25.99
N SER A 329 -14.79 -4.10 -26.23
CA SER A 329 -14.86 -3.50 -27.56
C SER A 329 -13.77 -4.00 -28.51
N LEU A 330 -12.61 -4.41 -27.99
CA LEU A 330 -11.50 -4.98 -28.75
C LEU A 330 -11.69 -6.46 -29.11
N LEU A 331 -12.67 -7.13 -28.51
CA LEU A 331 -13.01 -8.52 -28.86
C LEU A 331 -13.62 -8.61 -30.24
N SER A 332 -13.23 -9.62 -31.00
CA SER A 332 -13.83 -9.96 -32.30
C SER A 332 -15.32 -10.30 -32.13
N PRO A 333 -16.13 -10.21 -33.19
CA PRO A 333 -17.54 -10.61 -33.13
C PRO A 333 -17.77 -12.05 -32.68
N LEU A 334 -16.81 -12.94 -32.92
CA LEU A 334 -16.85 -14.34 -32.51
C LEU A 334 -16.64 -14.48 -30.99
N GLU A 335 -15.66 -13.79 -30.42
CA GLU A 335 -15.36 -13.79 -29.00
C GLU A 335 -16.51 -13.16 -28.18
N LYS A 336 -17.16 -12.12 -28.72
CA LYS A 336 -18.36 -11.52 -28.13
C LYS A 336 -19.54 -12.51 -28.08
N ARG A 337 -19.73 -13.33 -29.14
CA ARG A 337 -20.75 -14.37 -29.17
C ARG A 337 -20.48 -15.47 -28.15
N VAL A 338 -19.24 -15.94 -28.04
CA VAL A 338 -18.87 -16.97 -27.04
C VAL A 338 -19.14 -16.48 -25.62
N LEU A 339 -18.81 -15.24 -25.29
CA LEU A 339 -19.11 -14.65 -23.98
C LEU A 339 -20.61 -14.50 -23.70
N GLN A 340 -21.43 -14.23 -24.73
CA GLN A 340 -22.89 -14.14 -24.61
C GLN A 340 -23.58 -15.52 -24.49
N THR A 341 -22.91 -16.59 -24.91
CA THR A 341 -23.48 -17.94 -24.89
C THR A 341 -23.12 -18.68 -23.58
N VAL A 342 -22.12 -18.19 -22.86
CA VAL A 342 -21.64 -18.76 -21.57
C VAL A 342 -22.19 -17.96 -20.36
N ALA A 343 -22.80 -16.80 -20.60
CA ALA A 343 -23.53 -15.99 -19.60
C ALA A 343 -25.03 -16.32 -19.62
#